data_42272b3bc9ceb85dad7783ca0c94c4b1
#
_entry.id   42272b3bc9ceb85dad7783ca0c94c4b1
#
_cell.length_a   1.000
_cell.length_b   1.000
_cell.length_c   1.000
_cell.angle_alpha   90.00
_cell.angle_beta   90.00
_cell.angle_gamma   90.00
#
_symmetry.space_group_name_H-M   'P 1'
#
loop_
_entity.id
_entity.type
_entity.pdbx_description
1 polymer ?
#
loop_
_entity_poly.entity_id
_entity_poly.type
_entity_poly.pdbx_seq_one_letter_code
_entity_poly.pdbx_strand_id
1 'polypeptide(L)'
;MDTVELSEEAAFDERFRDAARLIAEGRLAKATLLRRETSERRYRGAQIVVGEFEVEDGDDPPRIVIYEHIFGPAFARHWRPGGTVDAWIDPHDPDNIYIGR
;
A
#
# COMPACT_ATOMS: atom_id res chain seq x y z
N MET A 1 2.42 -10.27 26.27
CA MET A 1 2.26 -9.40 25.11
C MET A 1 3.11 -9.91 23.96
N ASP A 2 2.55 -9.92 22.79
CA ASP A 2 3.22 -10.48 21.63
C ASP A 2 4.18 -9.46 21.00
N THR A 3 5.49 -9.78 21.01
CA THR A 3 6.52 -8.90 20.46
C THR A 3 6.37 -8.73 18.94
N VAL A 4 5.89 -9.76 18.26
CA VAL A 4 5.67 -9.73 16.80
C VAL A 4 4.58 -8.73 16.44
N GLU A 5 3.49 -8.70 17.22
CA GLU A 5 2.39 -7.76 17.01
C GLU A 5 2.85 -6.32 17.16
N LEU A 6 3.66 -6.02 18.18
CA LEU A 6 4.23 -4.68 18.35
C LEU A 6 5.13 -4.28 17.19
N SER A 7 5.91 -5.23 16.66
CA SER A 7 6.78 -4.97 15.51
C SER A 7 5.98 -4.67 14.25
N GLU A 8 4.87 -5.36 14.04
CA GLU A 8 3.98 -5.11 12.90
C GLU A 8 3.33 -3.73 13.01
N GLU A 9 2.85 -3.36 14.20
CA GLU A 9 2.26 -2.05 14.42
C GLU A 9 3.27 -0.93 14.20
N ALA A 10 4.50 -1.12 14.67
CA ALA A 10 5.56 -0.14 14.48
C ALA A 10 5.88 0.05 12.99
N ALA A 11 5.89 -1.03 12.22
CA ALA A 11 6.13 -0.97 10.78
C ALA A 11 5.03 -0.22 10.06
N PHE A 12 3.77 -0.43 10.42
CA PHE A 12 2.64 0.32 9.86
C PHE A 12 2.69 1.80 10.25
N ASP A 13 3.01 2.10 11.51
CA ASP A 13 3.13 3.48 11.98
C ASP A 13 4.20 4.23 11.19
N GLU A 14 5.32 3.61 10.95
CA GLU A 14 6.42 4.19 10.19
C GLU A 14 6.01 4.44 8.74
N ARG A 15 5.33 3.49 8.13
CA ARG A 15 4.82 3.61 6.76
C ARG A 15 3.84 4.77 6.64
N PHE A 16 2.92 4.93 7.59
CA PHE A 16 1.93 6.00 7.54
C PHE A 16 2.55 7.38 7.77
N ARG A 17 3.59 7.46 8.60
CA ARG A 17 4.33 8.71 8.76
C ARG A 17 5.05 9.10 7.49
N ASP A 18 5.59 8.13 6.75
CA ASP A 18 6.29 8.37 5.50
C ASP A 18 5.34 8.64 4.34
N ALA A 19 4.08 8.23 4.44
CA ALA A 19 3.10 8.39 3.37
C ALA A 19 2.92 9.86 2.94
N ALA A 20 2.85 10.77 3.90
CA ALA A 20 2.70 12.20 3.58
C ALA A 20 3.89 12.72 2.80
N ARG A 21 5.10 12.31 3.15
CA ARG A 21 6.32 12.68 2.43
C ARG A 21 6.30 12.12 1.01
N LEU A 22 5.92 10.85 0.84
CA LEU A 22 5.84 10.22 -0.48
C LEU A 22 4.80 10.88 -1.37
N ILE A 23 3.66 11.27 -0.81
CA ILE A 23 2.63 11.97 -1.58
C ILE A 23 3.15 13.34 -2.05
N ALA A 24 3.94 14.02 -1.22
CA ALA A 24 4.48 15.34 -1.56
C ALA A 24 5.68 15.27 -2.50
N GLU A 25 6.57 14.31 -2.31
CA GLU A 25 7.88 14.26 -2.97
C GLU A 25 8.08 13.07 -3.89
N GLY A 26 7.24 12.05 -3.76
CA GLY A 26 7.35 10.82 -4.54
C GLY A 26 6.94 11.01 -5.99
N ARG A 27 7.38 10.07 -6.81
CA ARG A 27 6.98 10.03 -8.22
C ARG A 27 5.63 9.35 -8.34
N LEU A 28 4.68 10.03 -8.97
CA LEU A 28 3.34 9.51 -9.16
C LEU A 28 3.33 8.39 -10.21
N ALA A 29 2.71 7.27 -9.86
CA ALA A 29 2.54 6.13 -10.73
C ALA A 29 1.11 5.62 -10.64
N LYS A 30 0.75 4.68 -11.49
CA LYS A 30 -0.56 4.04 -11.46
C LYS A 30 -0.43 2.59 -11.04
N ALA A 31 -1.34 2.17 -10.16
CA ALA A 31 -1.38 0.80 -9.68
C ALA A 31 -2.75 0.21 -9.98
N THR A 32 -2.77 -0.94 -10.64
CA THR A 32 -3.98 -1.68 -10.95
C THR A 32 -4.09 -2.85 -10.00
N LEU A 33 -5.20 -2.93 -9.26
CA LEU A 33 -5.42 -4.04 -8.34
C LEU A 33 -5.78 -5.29 -9.12
N LEU A 34 -4.97 -6.34 -8.98
CA LEU A 34 -5.21 -7.63 -9.62
C LEU A 34 -6.08 -8.51 -8.73
N ARG A 35 -5.77 -8.55 -7.45
CA ARG A 35 -6.57 -9.27 -6.46
C ARG A 35 -6.29 -8.73 -5.07
N ARG A 36 -7.21 -8.99 -4.14
CA ARG A 36 -7.02 -8.63 -2.75
C ARG A 36 -7.49 -9.75 -1.84
N GLU A 37 -6.95 -9.78 -0.65
CA GLU A 37 -7.23 -10.79 0.34
C GLU A 37 -7.28 -10.14 1.71
N THR A 38 -8.29 -10.47 2.52
CA THR A 38 -8.37 -9.97 3.89
C THR A 38 -7.51 -10.86 4.76
N SER A 39 -6.56 -10.25 5.46
CA SER A 39 -5.70 -10.94 6.40
C SER A 39 -6.42 -11.14 7.74
N GLU A 40 -6.02 -12.16 8.49
CA GLU A 40 -6.46 -12.33 9.87
C GLU A 40 -5.77 -11.34 10.81
N ARG A 41 -4.70 -10.71 10.35
CA ARG A 41 -3.96 -9.72 11.13
C ARG A 41 -4.75 -8.43 11.24
N ARG A 42 -4.50 -7.70 12.33
CA ARG A 42 -5.14 -6.41 12.59
C ARG A 42 -4.13 -5.36 12.99
N TYR A 43 -4.42 -4.13 12.60
CA TYR A 43 -3.70 -2.96 13.06
C TYR A 43 -4.68 -2.08 13.83
N ARG A 44 -4.44 -1.93 15.13
CA ARG A 44 -5.30 -1.13 16.03
C ARG A 44 -6.80 -1.46 15.87
N GLY A 45 -7.09 -2.75 15.77
CA GLY A 45 -8.46 -3.24 15.62
C GLY A 45 -9.01 -3.27 14.20
N ALA A 46 -8.36 -2.62 13.27
CA ALA A 46 -8.78 -2.62 11.86
C ALA A 46 -8.15 -3.81 11.11
N GLN A 47 -8.88 -4.35 10.16
CA GLN A 47 -8.37 -5.46 9.35
C GLN A 47 -7.27 -4.99 8.39
N ILE A 48 -6.25 -5.83 8.24
CA ILE A 48 -5.21 -5.61 7.25
C ILE A 48 -5.61 -6.34 5.98
N VAL A 49 -5.65 -5.62 4.87
CA VAL A 49 -5.95 -6.16 3.55
C VAL A 49 -4.68 -6.19 2.72
N VAL A 50 -4.42 -7.32 2.08
CA VAL A 50 -3.27 -7.52 1.21
C VAL A 50 -3.73 -7.40 -0.23
N GLY A 51 -3.16 -6.47 -0.98
CA GLY A 51 -3.45 -6.28 -2.39
C GLY A 51 -2.26 -6.65 -3.27
N GLU A 52 -2.54 -7.30 -4.38
CA GLU A 52 -1.55 -7.55 -5.41
C GLU A 52 -1.79 -6.56 -6.55
N PHE A 53 -0.81 -5.72 -6.82
CA PHE A 53 -0.93 -4.62 -7.78
C PHE A 53 0.06 -4.76 -8.91
N GLU A 54 -0.39 -4.39 -10.11
CA GLU A 54 0.51 -4.12 -11.22
C GLU A 54 0.78 -2.62 -11.25
N VAL A 55 2.03 -2.23 -11.05
CA VAL A 55 2.43 -0.82 -10.97
C VAL A 55 3.11 -0.41 -12.27
N GLU A 56 2.56 0.63 -12.89
CA GLU A 56 3.12 1.26 -14.09
C GLU A 56 3.83 2.55 -13.68
N ASP A 57 5.14 2.58 -13.88
CA ASP A 57 6.02 3.67 -13.50
C ASP A 57 6.75 4.20 -14.74
N GLY A 58 6.13 5.18 -15.41
CA GLY A 58 6.69 5.81 -16.59
C GLY A 58 6.91 4.81 -17.72
N ASP A 59 8.12 4.81 -18.28
CA ASP A 59 8.50 3.93 -19.38
C ASP A 59 9.05 2.58 -18.93
N ASP A 60 9.20 2.38 -17.63
CA ASP A 60 9.67 1.11 -17.08
C ASP A 60 8.63 0.01 -17.29
N PRO A 61 9.07 -1.25 -17.45
CA PRO A 61 8.12 -2.36 -17.51
C PRO A 61 7.27 -2.42 -16.25
N PRO A 62 5.96 -2.74 -16.35
CA PRO A 62 5.12 -2.90 -15.18
C PRO A 62 5.68 -3.98 -14.25
N ARG A 63 5.52 -3.76 -12.96
CA ARG A 63 5.96 -4.73 -11.95
C ARG A 63 4.84 -5.07 -10.99
N ILE A 64 4.93 -6.24 -10.39
CA ILE A 64 3.96 -6.70 -9.40
C ILE A 64 4.44 -6.30 -8.01
N VAL A 65 3.54 -5.67 -7.26
CA VAL A 65 3.81 -5.23 -5.89
C VAL A 65 2.74 -5.81 -4.96
N ILE A 66 3.17 -6.44 -3.90
CA ILE A 66 2.27 -6.89 -2.83
C ILE A 66 2.27 -5.79 -1.77
N TYR A 67 1.09 -5.27 -1.48
CA TYR A 67 0.95 -4.14 -0.58
C TYR A 67 -0.10 -4.40 0.47
N GLU A 68 0.21 -4.09 1.72
CA GLU A 68 -0.70 -4.23 2.84
C GLU A 68 -1.24 -2.88 3.27
N HIS A 69 -2.54 -2.81 3.48
CA HIS A 69 -3.18 -1.59 3.95
C HIS A 69 -4.28 -1.91 4.95
N ILE A 70 -4.70 -0.90 5.70
CA ILE A 70 -5.81 -1.02 6.62
C ILE A 70 -7.11 -0.93 5.83
N PHE A 71 -8.01 -1.88 6.07
CA PHE A 71 -9.31 -1.87 5.42
C PHE A 71 -10.27 -0.90 6.14
N GLY A 72 -10.76 0.07 5.40
CA GLY A 72 -11.79 0.97 5.85
C GLY A 72 -12.80 1.22 4.74
N PRO A 73 -13.97 1.79 5.05
CA PRO A 73 -15.02 1.99 4.04
C PRO A 73 -14.56 2.79 2.82
N ALA A 74 -13.67 3.76 3.03
CA ALA A 74 -13.14 4.56 1.93
C ALA A 74 -12.29 3.72 0.98
N PHE A 75 -11.54 2.77 1.51
CA PHE A 75 -10.69 1.91 0.69
C PHE A 75 -11.47 0.86 -0.08
N ALA A 76 -12.59 0.39 0.47
CA ALA A 76 -13.43 -0.58 -0.21
C ALA A 76 -13.91 -0.09 -1.59
N ARG A 77 -14.03 1.22 -1.75
CA ARG A 77 -14.44 1.82 -3.03
C ARG A 77 -13.33 1.82 -4.07
N HIS A 78 -12.09 2.00 -3.64
CA HIS A 78 -10.94 2.18 -4.53
C HIS A 78 -10.20 0.88 -4.80
N TRP A 79 -10.24 -0.04 -3.85
CA TRP A 79 -9.54 -1.31 -3.96
C TRP A 79 -10.45 -2.41 -4.53
N ARG A 80 -10.78 -2.27 -5.81
CA ARG A 80 -11.56 -3.28 -6.53
C ARG A 80 -10.69 -3.95 -7.58
N PRO A 81 -10.73 -5.29 -7.72
CA PRO A 81 -10.00 -5.96 -8.79
C PRO A 81 -10.29 -5.33 -10.15
N GLY A 82 -9.24 -5.04 -10.89
CA GLY A 82 -9.31 -4.31 -12.16
C GLY A 82 -9.32 -2.79 -12.02
N GLY A 83 -9.54 -2.27 -10.82
CA GLY A 83 -9.53 -0.84 -10.56
C GLY A 83 -8.12 -0.28 -10.48
N THR A 84 -7.98 1.01 -10.80
CA THR A 84 -6.71 1.71 -10.78
C THR A 84 -6.69 2.72 -9.65
N VAL A 85 -5.58 2.77 -8.92
CA VAL A 85 -5.35 3.74 -7.84
C VAL A 85 -4.01 4.42 -8.03
N ASP A 86 -3.81 5.52 -7.34
CA ASP A 86 -2.53 6.23 -7.38
C ASP A 86 -1.52 5.58 -6.45
N ALA A 87 -0.27 5.59 -6.92
CA ALA A 87 0.88 5.13 -6.14
C ALA A 87 1.96 6.19 -6.18
N TRP A 88 2.73 6.31 -5.10
CA TRP A 88 3.84 7.26 -5.01
C TRP A 88 5.10 6.48 -4.69
N ILE A 89 6.09 6.61 -5.55
CA ILE A 89 7.34 5.87 -5.48
C ILE A 89 8.44 6.81 -5.02
N ASP A 90 9.21 6.38 -4.01
CA ASP A 90 10.35 7.13 -3.52
C ASP A 90 11.39 7.22 -4.64
N PRO A 91 11.81 8.44 -5.05
CA PRO A 91 12.81 8.59 -6.11
C PRO A 91 14.17 7.98 -5.76
N HIS A 92 14.45 7.82 -4.48
CA HIS A 92 15.73 7.28 -4.00
C HIS A 92 15.68 5.79 -3.66
N ASP A 93 14.46 5.22 -3.54
CA ASP A 93 14.28 3.82 -3.19
C ASP A 93 12.99 3.31 -3.85
N PRO A 94 13.08 2.67 -5.03
CA PRO A 94 11.90 2.20 -5.76
C PRO A 94 11.08 1.15 -5.03
N ASP A 95 11.64 0.51 -4.01
CA ASP A 95 10.90 -0.45 -3.19
C ASP A 95 10.07 0.22 -2.10
N ASN A 96 10.34 1.49 -1.83
CA ASN A 96 9.55 2.28 -0.90
C ASN A 96 8.41 2.96 -1.66
N ILE A 97 7.22 2.39 -1.56
CA ILE A 97 6.06 2.82 -2.32
C ILE A 97 4.87 2.98 -1.39
N TYR A 98 4.05 3.99 -1.65
CA TYR A 98 2.76 4.15 -1.00
C TYR A 98 1.65 4.01 -2.04
N ILE A 99 0.72 3.08 -1.81
CA ILE A 99 -0.44 2.85 -2.69
C ILE A 99 -1.68 3.29 -1.91
N GLY A 100 -2.36 4.26 -2.41
CA GLY A 100 -3.49 4.85 -1.72
C GLY A 100 -4.78 4.74 -2.53
N ARG A 101 -5.09 5.75 -3.27
CA ARG A 101 -6.41 5.90 -3.88
C ARG A 101 -6.35 6.52 -5.26
#